data_f52b6c4d510038cc3cca814df0e53fff
#
_entry.id   f52b6c4d510038cc3cca814df0e53fff
#
_cell.length_a   1.000
_cell.length_b   1.000
_cell.length_c   1.000
_cell.angle_alpha   90.00
_cell.angle_beta   90.00
_cell.angle_gamma   90.00
#
_symmetry.space_group_name_H-M   'P 1'
#
loop_
_entity.id
_entity.type
_entity.pdbx_description
1 polymer ?
#
loop_
_entity_poly.entity_id
_entity_poly.type
_entity_poly.pdbx_seq_one_letter_code
_entity_poly.pdbx_strand_id
1 'polypeptide(L)'
;SQVGIKKIKFTGGEPLLYPHLIELIKYAHYECNIDDISITTNGIGLNEIAYELKRSGLKSVNISLDSLKSYKYKSITRGGNLTDVLKSINRCLELGIKVKINCVVIKRFNDDEVYDFIEMANYYPIDVRFIELMPLGEGEYFYENGYFNISNFINDIDELYKIEDEKGSTARLYQAKYAKGRIGIITPISCQFCNTCNRIRITSDGKIKLCLHSNEETDIRYYLNKPMIFKEVLKEIILKKPDKHNLLESNSSDTYRQMYEIGG
;
A
#
# COMPACT_ATOMS: atom_id res chain seq x y z
N SER A 1 -17.78 8.80 -5.01
CA SER A 1 -18.94 7.92 -4.77
C SER A 1 -19.88 7.88 -5.98
N GLN A 2 -20.25 9.01 -6.63
CA GLN A 2 -21.22 9.07 -7.75
C GLN A 2 -20.83 8.26 -9.01
N VAL A 3 -19.56 7.88 -9.17
CA VAL A 3 -19.06 7.02 -10.25
C VAL A 3 -18.75 5.59 -9.79
N GLY A 4 -19.23 5.20 -8.60
CA GLY A 4 -19.06 3.86 -8.05
C GLY A 4 -17.78 3.63 -7.25
N ILE A 5 -17.00 4.67 -6.94
CA ILE A 5 -15.83 4.56 -6.06
C ILE A 5 -16.31 4.30 -4.63
N LYS A 6 -15.87 3.17 -4.05
CA LYS A 6 -16.22 2.73 -2.70
C LYS A 6 -15.06 2.74 -1.72
N LYS A 7 -13.84 2.97 -2.22
CA LYS A 7 -12.63 2.90 -1.44
C LYS A 7 -11.69 4.04 -1.78
N ILE A 8 -11.14 4.68 -0.76
CA ILE A 8 -10.11 5.71 -0.90
C ILE A 8 -8.89 5.30 -0.07
N LYS A 9 -7.72 5.47 -0.65
CA LYS A 9 -6.46 5.36 0.06
C LYS A 9 -5.69 6.66 -0.09
N PHE A 10 -5.46 7.34 1.01
CA PHE A 10 -4.55 8.49 1.04
C PHE A 10 -3.11 7.99 1.18
N THR A 11 -2.27 8.48 0.31
CA THR A 11 -0.85 8.15 0.21
C THR A 11 -0.15 9.37 -0.40
N GLY A 12 1.00 9.21 -1.00
CA GLY A 12 1.72 10.33 -1.61
C GLY A 12 3.14 10.32 -1.10
N GLY A 13 3.75 11.43 -0.75
CA GLY A 13 4.94 11.46 0.09
C GLY A 13 4.58 10.82 1.44
N GLU A 14 4.43 11.63 2.49
CA GLU A 14 3.90 11.13 3.76
C GLU A 14 2.56 11.82 4.03
N PRO A 15 1.41 11.09 4.03
CA PRO A 15 0.09 11.69 4.19
C PRO A 15 -0.10 12.35 5.56
N LEU A 16 0.58 11.89 6.61
CA LEU A 16 0.48 12.47 7.94
C LEU A 16 1.04 13.89 8.03
N LEU A 17 1.86 14.30 7.07
CA LEU A 17 2.36 15.68 6.97
C LEU A 17 1.37 16.63 6.29
N TYR A 18 0.28 16.11 5.69
CA TYR A 18 -0.71 16.96 5.06
C TYR A 18 -1.68 17.53 6.12
N PRO A 19 -1.71 18.85 6.33
CA PRO A 19 -2.43 19.45 7.46
C PRO A 19 -3.94 19.21 7.43
N HIS A 20 -4.52 18.99 6.25
CA HIS A 20 -5.96 18.77 6.06
C HIS A 20 -6.36 17.30 5.89
N LEU A 21 -5.48 16.34 6.23
CA LEU A 21 -5.75 14.91 6.08
C LEU A 21 -7.04 14.49 6.83
N ILE A 22 -7.18 14.93 8.08
CA ILE A 22 -8.34 14.60 8.92
C ILE A 22 -9.64 15.13 8.30
N GLU A 23 -9.61 16.35 7.79
CA GLU A 23 -10.75 16.98 7.12
C GLU A 23 -11.14 16.24 5.84
N LEU A 24 -10.15 15.82 5.04
CA LEU A 24 -10.41 15.03 3.84
C LEU A 24 -11.02 13.67 4.15
N ILE A 25 -10.55 13.00 5.21
CA ILE A 25 -11.11 11.72 5.65
C ILE A 25 -12.56 11.92 6.12
N LYS A 26 -12.83 12.96 6.92
CA LYS A 26 -14.19 13.33 7.36
C LYS A 26 -15.10 13.57 6.16
N TYR A 27 -14.66 14.38 5.21
CA TYR A 27 -15.44 14.70 4.02
C TYR A 27 -15.74 13.44 3.19
N ALA A 28 -14.72 12.60 2.96
CA ALA A 28 -14.90 11.35 2.24
C ALA A 28 -15.89 10.40 2.93
N HIS A 29 -15.84 10.33 4.26
CA HIS A 29 -16.69 9.44 5.03
C HIS A 29 -18.13 9.96 5.13
N TYR A 30 -18.31 11.18 5.65
CA TYR A 30 -19.62 11.69 6.01
C TYR A 30 -20.37 12.31 4.83
N GLU A 31 -19.66 13.03 3.93
CA GLU A 31 -20.30 13.73 2.80
C GLU A 31 -20.33 12.86 1.54
N CYS A 32 -19.32 12.04 1.33
CA CYS A 32 -19.25 11.17 0.15
C CYS A 32 -19.75 9.74 0.39
N ASN A 33 -20.08 9.35 1.64
CA ASN A 33 -20.50 8.01 2.04
C ASN A 33 -19.50 6.92 1.61
N ILE A 34 -18.21 7.16 1.83
CA ILE A 34 -17.16 6.18 1.56
C ILE A 34 -16.71 5.57 2.89
N ASP A 35 -16.99 4.28 3.06
CA ASP A 35 -16.69 3.57 4.30
C ASP A 35 -15.30 2.92 4.32
N ASP A 36 -14.73 2.56 3.18
CA ASP A 36 -13.41 1.94 3.11
C ASP A 36 -12.33 3.01 2.86
N ILE A 37 -11.94 3.69 3.93
CA ILE A 37 -10.90 4.71 3.90
C ILE A 37 -9.65 4.20 4.59
N SER A 38 -8.52 4.33 3.92
CA SER A 38 -7.21 3.91 4.43
C SER A 38 -6.12 4.95 4.14
N ILE A 39 -5.03 4.86 4.90
CA ILE A 39 -3.79 5.60 4.62
C ILE A 39 -2.64 4.63 4.40
N THR A 40 -1.62 5.04 3.64
CA THR A 40 -0.31 4.39 3.60
C THR A 40 0.72 5.38 4.14
N THR A 41 1.46 5.00 5.16
CA THR A 41 2.33 5.89 5.95
C THR A 41 3.58 5.17 6.43
N ASN A 42 4.62 5.92 6.77
CA ASN A 42 5.78 5.40 7.49
C ASN A 42 5.51 5.17 8.98
N GLY A 43 4.35 5.62 9.48
CA GLY A 43 3.90 5.42 10.86
C GLY A 43 4.48 6.41 11.90
N ILE A 44 5.38 7.30 11.51
CA ILE A 44 5.97 8.29 12.44
C ILE A 44 4.91 9.35 12.78
N GLY A 45 4.69 9.60 14.07
CA GLY A 45 3.69 10.55 14.55
C GLY A 45 2.24 10.06 14.47
N LEU A 46 1.98 8.88 13.92
CA LEU A 46 0.62 8.34 13.80
C LEU A 46 -0.04 8.10 15.16
N ASN A 47 0.71 7.69 16.19
CA ASN A 47 0.19 7.48 17.54
C ASN A 47 -0.49 8.72 18.13
N GLU A 48 -0.03 9.91 17.77
CA GLU A 48 -0.54 11.19 18.29
C GLU A 48 -1.93 11.51 17.74
N ILE A 49 -2.15 11.22 16.45
CA ILE A 49 -3.39 11.58 15.75
C ILE A 49 -4.31 10.39 15.44
N ALA A 50 -3.91 9.16 15.81
CA ALA A 50 -4.67 7.94 15.50
C ALA A 50 -6.12 7.98 16.02
N TYR A 51 -6.37 8.57 17.18
CA TYR A 51 -7.71 8.72 17.74
C TYR A 51 -8.59 9.63 16.87
N GLU A 52 -8.06 10.75 16.42
CA GLU A 52 -8.79 11.68 15.56
C GLU A 52 -9.05 11.08 14.17
N LEU A 53 -8.06 10.39 13.60
CA LEU A 53 -8.21 9.66 12.34
C LEU A 53 -9.32 8.59 12.44
N LYS A 54 -9.37 7.83 13.54
CA LYS A 54 -10.44 6.85 13.79
C LYS A 54 -11.81 7.52 13.83
N ARG A 55 -11.95 8.59 14.58
CA ARG A 55 -13.20 9.37 14.66
C ARG A 55 -13.63 10.00 13.35
N SER A 56 -12.68 10.26 12.46
CA SER A 56 -12.93 10.83 11.14
C SER A 56 -13.44 9.82 10.12
N GLY A 57 -13.42 8.52 10.45
CA GLY A 57 -13.88 7.45 9.56
C GLY A 57 -12.77 6.57 9.00
N LEU A 58 -11.50 6.74 9.45
CA LEU A 58 -10.42 5.86 9.02
C LEU A 58 -10.67 4.41 9.46
N LYS A 59 -10.61 3.47 8.52
CA LYS A 59 -10.83 2.03 8.77
C LYS A 59 -9.53 1.26 8.93
N SER A 60 -8.49 1.60 8.15
CA SER A 60 -7.24 0.86 8.17
C SER A 60 -6.03 1.73 7.85
N VAL A 61 -4.88 1.29 8.35
CA VAL A 61 -3.58 1.87 8.02
C VAL A 61 -2.70 0.82 7.36
N ASN A 62 -1.94 1.22 6.34
CA ASN A 62 -0.85 0.42 5.80
C ASN A 62 0.45 1.11 6.23
N ILE A 63 1.23 0.44 7.05
CA ILE A 63 2.48 0.98 7.58
C ILE A 63 3.63 0.34 6.81
N SER A 64 4.50 1.17 6.24
CA SER A 64 5.73 0.71 5.60
C SER A 64 6.76 0.40 6.68
N LEU A 65 7.14 -0.87 6.78
CA LEU A 65 8.05 -1.37 7.81
C LEU A 65 8.89 -2.51 7.24
N ASP A 66 10.11 -2.20 6.80
CA ASP A 66 10.98 -3.15 6.12
C ASP A 66 11.90 -3.93 7.06
N SER A 67 11.96 -3.58 8.36
CA SER A 67 12.77 -4.31 9.34
C SER A 67 12.24 -4.13 10.75
N LEU A 68 12.33 -5.20 11.56
CA LEU A 68 12.08 -5.22 13.01
C LEU A 68 13.36 -5.00 13.83
N LYS A 69 14.53 -4.87 13.17
CA LYS A 69 15.82 -4.61 13.80
C LYS A 69 16.14 -3.13 13.71
N SER A 70 16.25 -2.45 14.85
CA SER A 70 16.40 -0.99 14.91
C SER A 70 17.52 -0.44 14.05
N TYR A 71 18.67 -1.12 13.97
CA TYR A 71 19.79 -0.66 13.17
C TYR A 71 19.54 -0.76 11.67
N LYS A 72 18.87 -1.82 11.19
CA LYS A 72 18.46 -1.98 9.79
C LYS A 72 17.39 -0.97 9.43
N TYR A 73 16.35 -0.83 10.29
CA TYR A 73 15.29 0.15 10.09
C TYR A 73 15.85 1.57 9.98
N LYS A 74 16.75 1.96 10.90
CA LYS A 74 17.41 3.27 10.86
C LYS A 74 18.21 3.49 9.57
N SER A 75 18.87 2.44 9.07
CA SER A 75 19.65 2.49 7.82
C SER A 75 18.75 2.69 6.61
N ILE A 76 17.72 1.85 6.42
CA ILE A 76 16.86 1.90 5.22
C ILE A 76 15.98 3.16 5.19
N THR A 77 15.57 3.66 6.34
CA THR A 77 14.73 4.86 6.47
C THR A 77 15.53 6.17 6.57
N ARG A 78 16.86 6.09 6.46
CA ARG A 78 17.74 7.28 6.57
C ARG A 78 17.60 8.03 7.90
N GLY A 79 17.42 7.29 9.01
CA GLY A 79 17.39 7.86 10.36
C GLY A 79 16.10 7.66 11.15
N GLY A 80 15.12 6.94 10.62
CA GLY A 80 13.86 6.65 11.32
C GLY A 80 14.05 5.89 12.63
N ASN A 81 13.09 6.04 13.53
CA ASN A 81 13.06 5.38 14.82
C ASN A 81 11.99 4.27 14.83
N LEU A 82 12.42 3.01 14.88
CA LEU A 82 11.52 1.85 14.92
C LEU A 82 10.55 1.89 16.12
N THR A 83 11.01 2.35 17.27
CA THR A 83 10.19 2.40 18.48
C THR A 83 8.93 3.26 18.29
N ASP A 84 9.02 4.36 17.57
CA ASP A 84 7.88 5.25 17.33
C ASP A 84 6.86 4.61 16.39
N VAL A 85 7.33 3.84 15.40
CA VAL A 85 6.44 3.06 14.52
C VAL A 85 5.73 1.95 15.27
N LEU A 86 6.43 1.22 16.14
CA LEU A 86 5.83 0.18 16.97
C LEU A 86 4.80 0.74 17.96
N LYS A 87 5.04 1.92 18.55
CA LYS A 87 4.03 2.64 19.35
C LYS A 87 2.79 2.98 18.53
N SER A 88 2.98 3.44 17.29
CA SER A 88 1.89 3.76 16.37
C SER A 88 1.06 2.53 16.01
N ILE A 89 1.71 1.40 15.75
CA ILE A 89 1.04 0.11 15.51
C ILE A 89 0.17 -0.27 16.72
N ASN A 90 0.75 -0.27 17.91
CA ASN A 90 0.02 -0.61 19.14
C ASN A 90 -1.18 0.32 19.36
N ARG A 91 -0.98 1.63 19.16
CA ARG A 91 -2.06 2.61 19.30
C ARG A 91 -3.21 2.36 18.33
N CYS A 92 -2.91 2.03 17.08
CA CYS A 92 -3.92 1.68 16.09
C CYS A 92 -4.71 0.42 16.50
N LEU A 93 -4.03 -0.60 17.00
CA LEU A 93 -4.67 -1.84 17.47
C LEU A 93 -5.60 -1.57 18.65
N GLU A 94 -5.17 -0.78 19.66
CA GLU A 94 -6.00 -0.37 20.80
C GLU A 94 -7.29 0.36 20.36
N LEU A 95 -7.20 1.17 19.32
CA LEU A 95 -8.33 1.92 18.77
C LEU A 95 -9.21 1.09 17.81
N GLY A 96 -8.86 -0.16 17.56
CA GLY A 96 -9.56 -1.00 16.58
C GLY A 96 -9.44 -0.50 15.14
N ILE A 97 -8.32 0.17 14.81
CA ILE A 97 -7.96 0.47 13.43
C ILE A 97 -7.25 -0.76 12.86
N LYS A 98 -7.71 -1.26 11.72
CA LYS A 98 -7.06 -2.41 11.07
C LYS A 98 -5.65 -2.03 10.60
N VAL A 99 -4.64 -2.76 11.10
CA VAL A 99 -3.24 -2.54 10.74
C VAL A 99 -2.80 -3.52 9.67
N LYS A 100 -2.15 -3.01 8.65
CA LYS A 100 -1.45 -3.77 7.63
C LYS A 100 -0.02 -3.28 7.56
N ILE A 101 0.93 -4.18 7.62
CA ILE A 101 2.35 -3.88 7.45
C ILE A 101 2.74 -4.22 6.02
N ASN A 102 3.36 -3.30 5.32
CA ASN A 102 3.98 -3.53 4.03
C ASN A 102 5.49 -3.66 4.24
N CYS A 103 6.07 -4.79 3.85
CA CYS A 103 7.49 -5.06 3.93
C CYS A 103 8.01 -5.46 2.54
N VAL A 104 8.89 -4.66 1.96
CA VAL A 104 9.63 -5.05 0.75
C VAL A 104 10.76 -5.96 1.17
N VAL A 105 10.76 -7.21 0.66
CA VAL A 105 11.79 -8.18 1.03
C VAL A 105 12.99 -8.05 0.10
N ILE A 106 14.16 -7.81 0.68
CA ILE A 106 15.42 -7.62 -0.01
C ILE A 106 16.41 -8.68 0.48
N LYS A 107 16.90 -9.50 -0.45
CA LYS A 107 17.87 -10.56 -0.17
C LYS A 107 19.14 -9.99 0.48
N ARG A 108 19.66 -10.67 1.50
CA ARG A 108 20.82 -10.27 2.32
C ARG A 108 20.64 -8.98 3.11
N PHE A 109 19.44 -8.46 3.17
CA PHE A 109 19.15 -7.29 4.00
C PHE A 109 18.13 -7.62 5.09
N ASN A 110 16.91 -8.01 4.73
CA ASN A 110 15.83 -8.32 5.66
C ASN A 110 15.11 -9.66 5.39
N ASP A 111 15.61 -10.46 4.46
CA ASP A 111 15.13 -11.81 4.20
C ASP A 111 15.27 -12.75 5.42
N ASP A 112 16.21 -12.47 6.31
CA ASP A 112 16.39 -13.13 7.61
C ASP A 112 15.33 -12.76 8.67
N GLU A 113 14.45 -11.79 8.39
CA GLU A 113 13.40 -11.33 9.32
C GLU A 113 11.99 -11.80 8.91
N VAL A 114 11.86 -12.56 7.82
CA VAL A 114 10.54 -12.99 7.31
C VAL A 114 9.78 -13.80 8.38
N TYR A 115 10.46 -14.68 9.11
CA TYR A 115 9.85 -15.44 10.21
C TYR A 115 9.43 -14.54 11.38
N ASP A 116 10.20 -13.50 11.72
CA ASP A 116 9.86 -12.56 12.80
C ASP A 116 8.56 -11.80 12.46
N PHE A 117 8.38 -11.42 11.18
CA PHE A 117 7.14 -10.80 10.70
C PHE A 117 5.96 -11.79 10.68
N ILE A 118 6.19 -13.07 10.38
CA ILE A 118 5.15 -14.11 10.46
C ILE A 118 4.72 -14.29 11.91
N GLU A 119 5.66 -14.36 12.85
CA GLU A 119 5.35 -14.41 14.28
C GLU A 119 4.54 -13.19 14.73
N MET A 120 4.88 -12.01 14.26
CA MET A 120 4.10 -10.81 14.56
C MET A 120 2.63 -10.96 14.12
N ALA A 121 2.35 -11.53 12.94
CA ALA A 121 1.00 -11.81 12.49
C ALA A 121 0.33 -12.95 13.29
N ASN A 122 1.09 -13.90 13.81
CA ASN A 122 0.54 -14.96 14.66
C ASN A 122 0.03 -14.41 16.02
N TYR A 123 0.77 -13.49 16.62
CA TYR A 123 0.45 -12.97 17.96
C TYR A 123 -0.49 -11.75 17.94
N TYR A 124 -0.49 -10.95 16.87
CA TYR A 124 -1.26 -9.72 16.77
C TYR A 124 -2.25 -9.77 15.60
N PRO A 125 -3.40 -9.08 15.66
CA PRO A 125 -4.35 -9.00 14.55
C PRO A 125 -3.85 -8.02 13.46
N ILE A 126 -2.71 -8.34 12.87
CA ILE A 126 -1.99 -7.54 11.87
C ILE A 126 -1.89 -8.35 10.58
N ASP A 127 -2.22 -7.74 9.46
CA ASP A 127 -1.93 -8.32 8.15
C ASP A 127 -0.53 -7.91 7.71
N VAL A 128 0.43 -8.81 7.71
CA VAL A 128 1.77 -8.55 7.14
C VAL A 128 1.75 -8.85 5.65
N ARG A 129 2.21 -7.92 4.84
CA ARG A 129 2.28 -8.02 3.39
C ARG A 129 3.72 -7.93 2.93
N PHE A 130 4.25 -9.05 2.50
CA PHE A 130 5.53 -9.11 1.83
C PHE A 130 5.37 -8.70 0.37
N ILE A 131 6.16 -7.73 -0.04
CA ILE A 131 6.12 -7.16 -1.38
C ILE A 131 7.41 -7.54 -2.10
N GLU A 132 7.26 -8.09 -3.29
CA GLU A 132 8.36 -8.36 -4.18
C GLU A 132 9.08 -7.07 -4.57
N LEU A 133 10.40 -7.06 -4.47
CA LEU A 133 11.22 -5.93 -4.89
C LEU A 133 11.02 -5.67 -6.40
N MET A 134 10.77 -4.44 -6.75
CA MET A 134 10.57 -4.01 -8.14
C MET A 134 11.74 -3.13 -8.62
N PRO A 135 12.13 -3.21 -9.90
CA PRO A 135 13.08 -2.26 -10.51
C PRO A 135 12.41 -0.91 -10.78
N LEU A 136 12.10 -0.18 -9.70
CA LEU A 136 11.39 1.10 -9.74
C LEU A 136 11.93 2.05 -8.66
N GLY A 137 12.36 3.24 -9.05
CA GLY A 137 12.94 4.22 -8.15
C GLY A 137 14.18 3.69 -7.43
N GLU A 138 14.24 3.87 -6.10
CA GLU A 138 15.35 3.33 -5.28
C GLU A 138 15.49 1.79 -5.36
N GLY A 139 14.39 1.09 -5.67
CA GLY A 139 14.39 -0.36 -5.85
C GLY A 139 15.24 -0.84 -7.02
N GLU A 140 15.42 -0.01 -8.04
CA GLU A 140 16.26 -0.33 -9.21
C GLU A 140 17.71 -0.60 -8.80
N TYR A 141 18.24 0.20 -7.88
CA TYR A 141 19.60 0.04 -7.35
C TYR A 141 19.79 -1.30 -6.62
N PHE A 142 18.76 -1.77 -5.93
CA PHE A 142 18.84 -3.02 -5.17
C PHE A 142 18.42 -4.25 -5.98
N TYR A 143 17.72 -4.09 -7.11
CA TYR A 143 17.02 -5.18 -7.77
C TYR A 143 17.94 -6.33 -8.22
N GLU A 144 19.06 -6.01 -8.85
CA GLU A 144 19.95 -7.01 -9.45
C GLU A 144 20.47 -8.05 -8.44
N ASN A 145 20.85 -7.59 -7.23
CA ASN A 145 21.43 -8.45 -6.18
C ASN A 145 20.49 -8.70 -4.98
N GLY A 146 19.40 -7.92 -4.89
CA GLY A 146 18.47 -7.93 -3.76
C GLY A 146 17.14 -8.61 -4.04
N TYR A 147 16.91 -9.11 -5.24
CA TYR A 147 15.70 -9.86 -5.53
C TYR A 147 15.59 -11.12 -4.68
N PHE A 148 14.43 -11.29 -4.01
CA PHE A 148 14.10 -12.45 -3.20
C PHE A 148 12.75 -13.02 -3.61
N ASN A 149 12.71 -14.30 -3.96
CA ASN A 149 11.45 -14.96 -4.33
C ASN A 149 10.64 -15.32 -3.09
N ILE A 150 9.95 -14.31 -2.55
CA ILE A 150 9.11 -14.46 -1.35
C ILE A 150 7.98 -15.46 -1.55
N SER A 151 7.50 -15.64 -2.79
CA SER A 151 6.42 -16.58 -3.08
C SER A 151 6.83 -18.02 -2.84
N ASN A 152 8.00 -18.40 -3.33
CA ASN A 152 8.54 -19.75 -3.10
C ASN A 152 8.81 -19.95 -1.61
N PHE A 153 9.46 -18.98 -0.97
CA PHE A 153 9.78 -19.06 0.46
C PHE A 153 8.52 -19.29 1.32
N ILE A 154 7.44 -18.57 1.09
CA ILE A 154 6.19 -18.73 1.86
C ILE A 154 5.49 -20.06 1.54
N ASN A 155 5.55 -20.52 0.28
CA ASN A 155 4.96 -21.81 -0.09
C ASN A 155 5.68 -23.01 0.54
N ASP A 156 6.95 -22.86 0.91
CA ASP A 156 7.77 -23.90 1.56
C ASP A 156 7.56 -23.95 3.10
N ILE A 157 6.69 -23.07 3.66
CA ILE A 157 6.37 -23.08 5.08
C ILE A 157 5.10 -23.93 5.33
N ASP A 158 5.28 -25.12 5.86
CA ASP A 158 4.20 -26.10 6.08
C ASP A 158 3.05 -25.59 6.97
N GLU A 159 3.33 -24.67 7.90
CA GLU A 159 2.35 -24.13 8.85
C GLU A 159 1.46 -23.02 8.24
N LEU A 160 1.77 -22.53 7.04
CA LEU A 160 1.01 -21.50 6.36
C LEU A 160 0.06 -22.08 5.32
N TYR A 161 -1.23 -21.89 5.54
CA TYR A 161 -2.26 -22.35 4.62
C TYR A 161 -2.78 -21.18 3.78
N LYS A 162 -2.87 -21.40 2.47
CA LYS A 162 -3.51 -20.44 1.58
C LYS A 162 -4.99 -20.29 1.95
N ILE A 163 -5.46 -19.07 2.07
CA ILE A 163 -6.86 -18.73 2.32
C ILE A 163 -7.44 -17.96 1.13
N GLU A 164 -8.76 -17.73 1.13
CA GLU A 164 -9.42 -16.97 0.07
C GLU A 164 -8.92 -15.52 0.02
N ASP A 165 -8.59 -15.07 -1.18
CA ASP A 165 -8.12 -13.70 -1.42
C ASP A 165 -9.28 -12.71 -1.29
N GLU A 166 -9.04 -11.53 -0.69
CA GLU A 166 -10.03 -10.47 -0.63
C GLU A 166 -10.34 -9.97 -2.06
N LYS A 167 -11.61 -9.79 -2.41
CA LYS A 167 -12.03 -9.28 -3.73
C LYS A 167 -11.35 -7.93 -4.04
N GLY A 168 -10.66 -7.88 -5.17
CA GLY A 168 -9.89 -6.71 -5.59
C GLY A 168 -8.58 -6.49 -4.81
N SER A 169 -8.14 -7.47 -4.01
CA SER A 169 -6.80 -7.49 -3.40
C SER A 169 -5.74 -7.76 -4.46
N THR A 170 -4.54 -7.24 -4.21
CA THR A 170 -3.33 -7.61 -4.97
C THR A 170 -2.48 -8.63 -4.21
N ALA A 171 -2.84 -8.91 -2.96
CA ALA A 171 -2.14 -9.87 -2.13
C ALA A 171 -2.83 -11.23 -2.17
N ARG A 172 -2.07 -12.28 -2.40
CA ARG A 172 -2.46 -13.67 -2.10
C ARG A 172 -2.32 -13.88 -0.60
N LEU A 173 -3.35 -14.45 0.02
CA LEU A 173 -3.45 -14.50 1.47
C LEU A 173 -3.14 -15.90 2.01
N TYR A 174 -2.40 -15.92 3.11
CA TYR A 174 -2.03 -17.11 3.88
C TYR A 174 -2.28 -16.86 5.36
N GLN A 175 -2.52 -17.91 6.11
CA GLN A 175 -2.68 -17.83 7.56
C GLN A 175 -2.19 -19.12 8.23
N ALA A 176 -1.52 -19.00 9.36
CA ALA A 176 -1.22 -20.14 10.20
C ALA A 176 -2.44 -20.52 11.05
N LYS A 177 -2.49 -21.78 11.47
CA LYS A 177 -3.53 -22.26 12.39
C LYS A 177 -3.44 -21.48 13.71
N TYR A 178 -4.54 -20.89 14.12
CA TYR A 178 -4.64 -20.04 15.33
C TYR A 178 -3.97 -18.66 15.24
N ALA A 179 -3.41 -18.26 14.11
CA ALA A 179 -2.90 -16.91 13.95
C ALA A 179 -4.01 -15.85 14.06
N LYS A 180 -3.70 -14.72 14.71
CA LYS A 180 -4.65 -13.61 14.86
C LYS A 180 -4.71 -12.73 13.60
N GLY A 181 -3.61 -12.64 12.88
CA GLY A 181 -3.45 -11.90 11.63
C GLY A 181 -3.23 -12.81 10.44
N ARG A 182 -2.82 -12.22 9.32
CA ARG A 182 -2.64 -12.92 8.05
C ARG A 182 -1.34 -12.51 7.39
N ILE A 183 -0.84 -13.38 6.52
CA ILE A 183 0.30 -13.08 5.63
C ILE A 183 -0.23 -12.86 4.23
N GLY A 184 0.17 -11.77 3.61
CA GLY A 184 -0.12 -11.45 2.21
C GLY A 184 1.14 -11.45 1.37
N ILE A 185 1.07 -11.92 0.14
CA ILE A 185 2.17 -11.84 -0.81
C ILE A 185 1.74 -10.99 -1.99
N ILE A 186 2.49 -9.95 -2.30
CA ILE A 186 2.26 -9.06 -3.44
C ILE A 186 3.43 -9.24 -4.40
N THR A 187 3.16 -9.85 -5.54
CA THR A 187 4.16 -10.21 -6.56
C THR A 187 3.83 -9.53 -7.89
N PRO A 188 4.17 -8.24 -8.04
CA PRO A 188 3.82 -7.50 -9.26
C PRO A 188 4.55 -8.00 -10.50
N ILE A 189 5.71 -8.62 -10.34
CA ILE A 189 6.56 -9.12 -11.41
C ILE A 189 6.29 -10.59 -11.67
N SER A 190 6.53 -11.45 -10.66
CA SER A 190 6.48 -12.90 -10.85
C SER A 190 5.06 -13.45 -11.02
N CYS A 191 4.02 -12.75 -10.56
CA CYS A 191 2.62 -13.14 -10.73
C CYS A 191 1.72 -11.91 -10.88
N GLN A 192 1.50 -11.48 -12.10
CA GLN A 192 0.70 -10.30 -12.43
C GLN A 192 -0.76 -10.48 -12.00
N PHE A 193 -1.31 -9.45 -11.35
CA PHE A 193 -2.71 -9.36 -10.93
C PHE A 193 -3.48 -8.29 -11.73
N CYS A 194 -3.01 -7.95 -12.93
CA CYS A 194 -3.56 -6.87 -13.76
C CYS A 194 -5.04 -7.06 -14.07
N ASN A 195 -5.46 -8.28 -14.39
CA ASN A 195 -6.85 -8.61 -14.75
C ASN A 195 -7.87 -8.32 -13.63
N THR A 196 -7.42 -8.30 -12.36
CA THR A 196 -8.26 -7.99 -11.19
C THR A 196 -8.01 -6.60 -10.62
N CYS A 197 -7.07 -5.85 -11.21
CA CYS A 197 -6.68 -4.53 -10.71
C CYS A 197 -7.74 -3.47 -11.02
N ASN A 198 -8.45 -3.02 -10.00
CA ASN A 198 -9.47 -1.96 -10.07
C ASN A 198 -8.99 -0.60 -9.54
N ARG A 199 -7.67 -0.37 -9.50
CA ARG A 199 -7.07 0.85 -8.93
C ARG A 199 -6.90 1.93 -9.98
N ILE A 200 -7.18 3.16 -9.58
CA ILE A 200 -6.77 4.38 -10.24
C ILE A 200 -6.03 5.24 -9.23
N ARG A 201 -5.18 6.13 -9.67
CA ARG A 201 -4.43 7.06 -8.82
C ARG A 201 -4.72 8.48 -9.25
N ILE A 202 -4.79 9.37 -8.28
CA ILE A 202 -4.77 10.81 -8.50
C ILE A 202 -3.47 11.32 -7.90
N THR A 203 -2.67 11.97 -8.73
CA THR A 203 -1.39 12.53 -8.33
C THR A 203 -1.57 13.88 -7.63
N SER A 204 -0.57 14.31 -6.87
CA SER A 204 -0.61 15.59 -6.13
C SER A 204 -0.70 16.81 -7.07
N ASP A 205 -0.26 16.67 -8.32
CA ASP A 205 -0.35 17.71 -9.35
C ASP A 205 -1.65 17.64 -10.20
N GLY A 206 -2.63 16.84 -9.75
CA GLY A 206 -3.99 16.83 -10.32
C GLY A 206 -4.14 16.04 -11.61
N LYS A 207 -3.43 14.93 -11.75
CA LYS A 207 -3.56 14.02 -12.90
C LYS A 207 -4.09 12.66 -12.47
N ILE A 208 -4.83 12.00 -13.35
CA ILE A 208 -5.24 10.59 -13.18
C ILE A 208 -4.23 9.69 -13.89
N LYS A 209 -3.79 8.66 -13.17
CA LYS A 209 -2.92 7.59 -13.61
C LYS A 209 -3.64 6.24 -13.42
N LEU A 210 -3.83 5.50 -14.50
CA LEU A 210 -4.61 4.25 -14.49
C LEU A 210 -3.76 3.03 -14.12
N CYS A 211 -2.46 3.09 -14.37
CA CYS A 211 -1.51 2.03 -14.01
C CYS A 211 -0.29 2.62 -13.30
N LEU A 212 0.24 1.92 -12.31
CA LEU A 212 1.46 2.32 -11.59
C LEU A 212 2.64 2.46 -12.55
N HIS A 213 2.78 1.53 -13.47
CA HIS A 213 3.94 1.39 -14.35
C HIS A 213 3.81 2.15 -15.68
N SER A 214 2.67 2.75 -16.01
CA SER A 214 2.48 3.52 -17.23
C SER A 214 2.89 4.98 -17.05
N ASN A 215 3.38 5.62 -18.11
CA ASN A 215 3.59 7.07 -18.17
C ASN A 215 2.32 7.84 -18.54
N GLU A 216 1.27 7.15 -18.97
CA GLU A 216 0.02 7.80 -19.35
C GLU A 216 -0.65 8.45 -18.15
N GLU A 217 -0.87 9.75 -18.25
CA GLU A 217 -1.53 10.57 -17.25
C GLU A 217 -2.53 11.50 -17.91
N THR A 218 -3.70 11.68 -17.31
CA THR A 218 -4.72 12.62 -17.79
C THR A 218 -4.88 13.76 -16.80
N ASP A 219 -4.65 14.99 -17.20
CA ASP A 219 -4.86 16.18 -16.36
C ASP A 219 -6.36 16.42 -16.16
N ILE A 220 -6.79 16.44 -14.90
CA ILE A 220 -8.19 16.61 -14.52
C ILE A 220 -8.50 17.98 -13.94
N ARG A 221 -7.52 18.85 -13.76
CA ARG A 221 -7.68 20.16 -13.11
C ARG A 221 -8.71 21.05 -13.81
N TYR A 222 -8.75 21.00 -15.13
CA TYR A 222 -9.73 21.73 -15.93
C TYR A 222 -11.19 21.38 -15.63
N TYR A 223 -11.43 20.15 -15.17
CA TYR A 223 -12.77 19.62 -14.93
C TYR A 223 -13.25 19.76 -13.48
N LEU A 224 -12.38 20.13 -12.52
CA LEU A 224 -12.70 20.15 -11.08
C LEU A 224 -13.90 21.04 -10.75
N ASN A 225 -14.04 22.17 -11.47
CA ASN A 225 -15.16 23.10 -11.28
C ASN A 225 -16.36 22.82 -12.21
N LYS A 226 -16.39 21.66 -12.87
CA LYS A 226 -17.42 21.26 -13.85
C LYS A 226 -17.92 19.85 -13.54
N PRO A 227 -18.63 19.63 -12.43
CA PRO A 227 -18.88 18.29 -11.88
C PRO A 227 -19.61 17.35 -12.84
N MET A 228 -20.53 17.84 -13.66
CA MET A 228 -21.27 17.01 -14.63
C MET A 228 -20.32 16.52 -15.75
N ILE A 229 -19.49 17.39 -16.28
CA ILE A 229 -18.51 17.06 -17.33
C ILE A 229 -17.44 16.13 -16.72
N PHE A 230 -16.98 16.45 -15.51
CA PHE A 230 -15.96 15.64 -14.84
C PHE A 230 -16.41 14.19 -14.64
N LYS A 231 -17.67 13.98 -14.29
CA LYS A 231 -18.24 12.64 -14.11
C LYS A 231 -18.16 11.81 -15.38
N GLU A 232 -18.51 12.38 -16.53
CA GLU A 232 -18.45 11.67 -17.81
C GLU A 232 -17.01 11.44 -18.27
N VAL A 233 -16.17 12.46 -18.18
CA VAL A 233 -14.73 12.35 -18.50
C VAL A 233 -14.05 11.30 -17.63
N LEU A 234 -14.36 11.25 -16.34
CA LEU A 234 -13.78 10.24 -15.42
C LEU A 234 -14.16 8.81 -15.82
N LYS A 235 -15.41 8.58 -16.25
CA LYS A 235 -15.83 7.27 -16.77
C LYS A 235 -15.04 6.89 -18.03
N GLU A 236 -14.91 7.82 -18.98
CA GLU A 236 -14.15 7.58 -20.20
C GLU A 236 -12.67 7.27 -19.92
N ILE A 237 -12.07 8.01 -18.96
CA ILE A 237 -10.68 7.75 -18.54
C ILE A 237 -10.57 6.35 -17.97
N ILE A 238 -11.46 5.95 -17.05
CA ILE A 238 -11.42 4.64 -16.38
C ILE A 238 -11.54 3.49 -17.40
N LEU A 239 -12.35 3.64 -18.43
CA LEU A 239 -12.51 2.65 -19.49
C LEU A 239 -11.25 2.43 -20.34
N LYS A 240 -10.31 3.38 -20.33
CA LYS A 240 -9.01 3.28 -21.02
C LYS A 240 -7.95 2.53 -20.18
N LYS A 241 -8.32 1.99 -19.01
CA LYS A 241 -7.36 1.26 -18.18
C LYS A 241 -6.77 0.08 -18.93
N PRO A 242 -5.42 -0.04 -19.02
CA PRO A 242 -4.77 -1.14 -19.72
C PRO A 242 -5.02 -2.48 -19.01
N ASP A 243 -5.16 -3.55 -19.79
CA ASP A 243 -5.36 -4.91 -19.27
C ASP A 243 -4.12 -5.44 -18.53
N LYS A 244 -2.92 -5.01 -18.96
CA LYS A 244 -1.65 -5.39 -18.33
C LYS A 244 -0.61 -4.28 -18.47
N HIS A 245 0.42 -4.34 -17.64
CA HIS A 245 1.62 -3.51 -17.77
C HIS A 245 2.74 -4.27 -18.51
N ASN A 246 3.72 -3.56 -19.06
CA ASN A 246 4.80 -4.12 -19.88
C ASN A 246 6.09 -4.41 -19.07
N LEU A 247 6.04 -4.36 -17.75
CA LEU A 247 7.22 -4.48 -16.88
C LEU A 247 8.05 -5.76 -17.13
N LEU A 248 7.40 -6.87 -17.51
CA LEU A 248 8.10 -8.13 -17.84
C LEU A 248 8.80 -8.10 -19.21
N GLU A 249 8.28 -7.31 -20.14
CA GLU A 249 8.83 -7.26 -21.51
C GLU A 249 10.01 -6.29 -21.57
N SER A 250 9.97 -5.20 -20.77
CA SER A 250 10.99 -4.15 -20.76
C SER A 250 12.06 -4.28 -19.68
N ASN A 251 11.86 -5.17 -18.69
CA ASN A 251 12.66 -5.27 -17.45
C ASN A 251 12.83 -3.94 -16.69
N SER A 252 12.03 -2.93 -17.04
CA SER A 252 12.01 -1.62 -16.40
C SER A 252 10.60 -1.08 -16.35
N SER A 253 10.31 -0.22 -15.39
CA SER A 253 9.03 0.49 -15.34
C SER A 253 9.05 1.66 -16.31
N ASP A 254 7.98 1.83 -17.08
CA ASP A 254 7.86 2.97 -18.00
C ASP A 254 7.65 4.29 -17.26
N THR A 255 7.29 4.27 -15.98
CA THR A 255 6.99 5.49 -15.23
C THR A 255 8.24 6.29 -14.89
N TYR A 256 8.23 7.59 -15.19
CA TYR A 256 9.25 8.55 -14.76
C TYR A 256 9.08 9.02 -13.31
N ARG A 257 7.90 8.78 -12.72
CA ARG A 257 7.61 9.22 -11.35
C ARG A 257 8.21 8.28 -10.31
N GLN A 258 8.70 8.88 -9.25
CA GLN A 258 9.12 8.14 -8.08
C GLN A 258 7.92 7.59 -7.29
N MET A 259 8.12 6.53 -6.50
CA MET A 259 7.02 5.89 -5.74
C MET A 259 6.30 6.87 -4.81
N TYR A 260 7.02 7.80 -4.19
CA TYR A 260 6.43 8.81 -3.30
C TYR A 260 5.57 9.85 -4.03
N GLU A 261 5.69 9.98 -5.35
CA GLU A 261 4.86 10.89 -6.17
C GLU A 261 3.55 10.27 -6.63
N ILE A 262 3.49 8.94 -6.67
CA ILE A 262 2.35 8.18 -7.23
C ILE A 262 1.67 7.27 -6.21
N GLY A 263 2.16 7.29 -4.99
CA GLY A 263 1.56 6.58 -3.88
C GLY A 263 1.88 5.10 -3.86
N GLY A 264 3.02 4.77 -3.32
CA GLY A 264 3.47 3.39 -3.05
C GLY A 264 2.73 2.72 -1.91
#